data_0da95f22f972f7933ea0d25b907a6967
#
_entry.id   0da95f22f972f7933ea0d25b907a6967
#
_cell.length_a   1.000
_cell.length_b   1.000
_cell.length_c   1.000
_cell.angle_alpha   90.00
_cell.angle_beta   90.00
_cell.angle_gamma   90.00
#
_symmetry.space_group_name_H-M   'P 1'
#
loop_
_entity.id
_entity.type
_entity.pdbx_description
1 polymer ?
#
loop_
_entity_poly.entity_id
_entity_poly.type
_entity_poly.pdbx_seq_one_letter_code
_entity_poly.pdbx_strand_id
1 'polypeptide(L)'
;MVERVSIKEMIPALPEEKIDMLAATSILQQQAADIRNQRPNWQSYQQSQMISKEDYDFLVAFDTSDPHVREAKLKENPHQAAKTFLNLLGHVSKDQTIQYILTMIDDMLQEDRSRVEIFREHSNRKRESVWGPFLNLLNRQDGFIMNMTSRIIAKLACWSHDLMEKTDLQFYLTWLKDQLKLSNNEYIQSVARCLQMMLRTDEYRFAFVSVDGISTLLSVLTGRVNFQVQYQLIFCIWVLTFNPLLAEKMNKFSVIPILADILSDSVKEKVTRIILAVFRNLIEKVEDAQVAKEHCIAMVQCKVLKQLSILGQRKFDDEDITDDIEFLNDKLQASVQDLSSFDEYSTEVKSGRLEWSPVHKSGKFWRENASRLNEKNYELLRILVHLLETSKDPLVLSVASFDVGEYVRHYPRGKHIIEQLGGKQRVMQLLSHEDPNVRYEALLAVQKLMVHNWEYLGKQLEKEQTGTSGAPGAKPGAQVPAKA
;
A
#
# COMPACT_ATOMS: atom_id res chain seq x y z
N MET A 1 7.69 -21.95 -30.13
CA MET A 1 6.67 -22.12 -29.09
C MET A 1 7.43 -22.02 -27.77
N VAL A 2 7.41 -20.84 -27.16
CA VAL A 2 7.95 -20.64 -25.80
C VAL A 2 6.85 -21.16 -24.88
N GLU A 3 7.11 -22.24 -24.16
CA GLU A 3 6.24 -22.72 -23.10
C GLU A 3 6.02 -21.56 -22.10
N ARG A 4 4.80 -21.08 -22.03
CA ARG A 4 4.37 -20.18 -20.96
C ARG A 4 4.42 -20.98 -19.67
N VAL A 5 5.53 -20.89 -18.94
CA VAL A 5 5.61 -21.35 -17.56
C VAL A 5 4.48 -20.65 -16.79
N SER A 6 3.59 -21.43 -16.24
CA SER A 6 2.45 -20.88 -15.48
C SER A 6 2.98 -20.04 -14.32
N ILE A 7 2.58 -18.76 -14.24
CA ILE A 7 2.97 -17.85 -13.15
C ILE A 7 2.60 -18.44 -11.77
N LYS A 8 1.67 -19.39 -11.70
CA LYS A 8 1.39 -20.16 -10.48
C LYS A 8 2.62 -20.86 -9.90
N GLU A 9 3.61 -21.20 -10.74
CA GLU A 9 4.85 -21.88 -10.35
C GLU A 9 5.95 -20.89 -9.91
N MET A 10 5.82 -19.61 -10.24
CA MET A 10 6.81 -18.57 -9.89
C MET A 10 6.62 -17.95 -8.52
N ILE A 11 5.43 -18.03 -7.94
CA ILE A 11 5.16 -17.52 -6.59
C ILE A 11 5.53 -18.63 -5.62
N PRO A 12 6.54 -18.43 -4.75
CA PRO A 12 6.89 -19.44 -3.76
C PRO A 12 5.65 -19.86 -2.97
N ALA A 13 5.40 -21.15 -2.92
CA ALA A 13 4.38 -21.66 -2.03
C ALA A 13 4.79 -21.28 -0.61
N LEU A 14 3.99 -20.47 0.08
CA LEU A 14 4.13 -20.36 1.52
C LEU A 14 3.95 -21.77 2.10
N PRO A 15 4.81 -22.21 3.01
CA PRO A 15 4.60 -23.49 3.69
C PRO A 15 3.18 -23.52 4.24
N GLU A 16 2.39 -24.50 3.83
CA GLU A 16 0.96 -24.61 4.19
C GLU A 16 0.76 -24.61 5.71
N GLU A 17 1.70 -25.17 6.45
CA GLU A 17 1.69 -25.18 7.92
C GLU A 17 1.77 -23.77 8.54
N LYS A 18 2.50 -22.83 7.95
CA LYS A 18 2.53 -21.43 8.44
C LYS A 18 1.25 -20.67 8.10
N ILE A 19 0.58 -21.05 7.02
CA ILE A 19 -0.69 -20.45 6.60
C ILE A 19 -1.81 -20.93 7.53
N ASP A 20 -1.83 -22.20 7.91
CA ASP A 20 -2.85 -22.76 8.78
C ASP A 20 -2.76 -22.30 10.23
N MET A 21 -1.56 -22.04 10.75
CA MET A 21 -1.42 -21.42 12.07
C MET A 21 -2.00 -20.00 12.15
N LEU A 22 -1.82 -19.19 11.08
CA LEU A 22 -2.44 -17.87 10.99
C LEU A 22 -3.95 -17.93 10.80
N ALA A 23 -4.46 -19.00 10.17
CA ALA A 23 -5.90 -19.25 9.99
C ALA A 23 -6.57 -19.69 11.29
N ALA A 24 -5.91 -20.48 12.10
CA ALA A 24 -6.44 -20.96 13.37
C ALA A 24 -6.74 -19.86 14.40
N THR A 25 -6.11 -18.69 14.25
CA THR A 25 -6.31 -17.53 15.13
C THR A 25 -7.38 -16.57 14.62
N SER A 26 -7.93 -16.76 13.42
CA SER A 26 -8.97 -15.88 12.90
C SER A 26 -10.31 -16.11 13.58
N ILE A 27 -11.07 -15.04 13.80
CA ILE A 27 -12.42 -15.10 14.36
C ILE A 27 -13.31 -16.05 13.56
N LEU A 28 -13.20 -16.05 12.24
CA LEU A 28 -13.97 -16.95 11.38
C LEU A 28 -13.73 -18.43 11.71
N GLN A 29 -12.50 -18.83 11.98
CA GLN A 29 -12.18 -20.21 12.34
C GLN A 29 -12.63 -20.58 13.76
N GLN A 30 -12.55 -19.65 14.69
CA GLN A 30 -13.07 -19.85 16.05
C GLN A 30 -14.58 -20.05 16.03
N GLN A 31 -15.30 -19.21 15.30
CA GLN A 31 -16.75 -19.35 15.11
C GLN A 31 -17.12 -20.65 14.40
N ALA A 32 -16.34 -21.06 13.38
CA ALA A 32 -16.56 -22.34 12.70
C ALA A 32 -16.41 -23.55 13.67
N ALA A 33 -15.45 -23.49 14.60
CA ALA A 33 -15.29 -24.54 15.61
C ALA A 33 -16.53 -24.67 16.51
N ASP A 34 -17.12 -23.56 16.92
CA ASP A 34 -18.35 -23.56 17.70
C ASP A 34 -19.55 -24.07 16.90
N ILE A 35 -19.65 -23.68 15.64
CA ILE A 35 -20.74 -24.07 14.73
C ILE A 35 -20.72 -25.58 14.46
N ARG A 36 -19.57 -26.22 14.35
CA ARG A 36 -19.46 -27.69 14.13
C ARG A 36 -20.15 -28.49 15.24
N ASN A 37 -20.29 -27.92 16.44
CA ASN A 37 -20.98 -28.54 17.55
C ASN A 37 -22.51 -28.34 17.54
N GLN A 38 -23.05 -27.53 16.61
CA GLN A 38 -24.46 -27.15 16.54
C GLN A 38 -25.19 -27.85 15.38
N ARG A 39 -25.11 -29.17 15.35
CA ARG A 39 -25.70 -29.96 14.27
C ARG A 39 -27.22 -29.70 14.15
N PRO A 40 -27.71 -29.34 12.93
CA PRO A 40 -29.13 -29.18 12.70
C PRO A 40 -29.92 -30.48 12.82
N ASN A 41 -31.20 -30.40 13.18
CA ASN A 41 -32.08 -31.52 13.14
C ASN A 41 -32.62 -31.77 11.74
N TRP A 42 -31.88 -32.53 10.93
CA TRP A 42 -32.23 -32.81 9.54
C TRP A 42 -33.56 -33.52 9.38
N GLN A 43 -33.99 -34.33 10.35
CA GLN A 43 -35.29 -35.00 10.36
C GLN A 43 -36.43 -34.00 10.38
N SER A 44 -36.31 -32.94 11.17
CA SER A 44 -37.31 -31.87 11.24
C SER A 44 -37.45 -31.15 9.89
N TYR A 45 -36.35 -30.92 9.17
CA TYR A 45 -36.37 -30.31 7.82
C TYR A 45 -37.07 -31.21 6.81
N GLN A 46 -36.88 -32.55 6.89
CA GLN A 46 -37.55 -33.49 6.04
C GLN A 46 -39.05 -33.55 6.33
N GLN A 47 -39.43 -33.64 7.59
CA GLN A 47 -40.82 -33.72 8.04
C GLN A 47 -41.61 -32.47 7.65
N SER A 48 -41.00 -31.31 7.67
CA SER A 48 -41.58 -30.05 7.21
C SER A 48 -41.54 -29.84 5.67
N GLN A 49 -41.09 -30.84 4.94
CA GLN A 49 -40.94 -30.83 3.48
C GLN A 49 -40.01 -29.71 2.95
N MET A 50 -39.12 -29.18 3.77
CA MET A 50 -38.14 -28.18 3.38
C MET A 50 -36.97 -28.80 2.58
N ILE A 51 -36.72 -30.09 2.76
CA ILE A 51 -35.73 -30.85 2.01
C ILE A 51 -36.35 -32.16 1.48
N SER A 52 -35.85 -32.63 0.35
CA SER A 52 -36.28 -33.91 -0.21
C SER A 52 -35.77 -35.08 0.62
N LYS A 53 -36.39 -36.24 0.39
CA LYS A 53 -35.88 -37.47 1.04
C LYS A 53 -34.45 -37.79 0.58
N GLU A 54 -34.14 -37.59 -0.67
CA GLU A 54 -32.79 -37.80 -1.22
C GLU A 54 -31.74 -36.89 -0.54
N ASP A 55 -32.07 -35.60 -0.33
CA ASP A 55 -31.21 -34.66 0.36
C ASP A 55 -31.04 -35.04 1.83
N TYR A 56 -32.11 -35.50 2.49
CA TYR A 56 -32.05 -35.99 3.86
C TYR A 56 -31.16 -37.24 4.00
N ASP A 57 -31.35 -38.24 3.13
CA ASP A 57 -30.57 -39.47 3.16
C ASP A 57 -29.06 -39.18 2.92
N PHE A 58 -28.77 -38.26 2.02
CA PHE A 58 -27.40 -37.81 1.80
C PHE A 58 -26.80 -37.09 3.03
N LEU A 59 -27.54 -36.14 3.62
CA LEU A 59 -27.08 -35.38 4.77
C LEU A 59 -26.80 -36.26 5.98
N VAL A 60 -27.70 -37.18 6.31
CA VAL A 60 -27.52 -38.09 7.44
C VAL A 60 -26.27 -38.97 7.24
N ALA A 61 -26.01 -39.40 6.02
CA ALA A 61 -24.86 -40.25 5.71
C ALA A 61 -23.55 -39.43 5.66
N PHE A 62 -23.59 -38.19 5.17
CA PHE A 62 -22.40 -37.34 5.00
C PHE A 62 -22.01 -36.60 6.27
N ASP A 63 -22.98 -36.17 7.07
CA ASP A 63 -22.76 -35.39 8.29
C ASP A 63 -22.31 -36.31 9.46
N THR A 64 -21.09 -36.79 9.30
CA THR A 64 -20.39 -37.69 10.22
C THR A 64 -18.97 -37.18 10.49
N SER A 65 -18.41 -37.58 11.60
CA SER A 65 -17.03 -37.28 11.96
C SER A 65 -15.99 -38.16 11.23
N ASP A 66 -16.44 -39.25 10.57
CA ASP A 66 -15.52 -40.15 9.86
C ASP A 66 -15.21 -39.65 8.45
N PRO A 67 -13.95 -39.23 8.16
CA PRO A 67 -13.56 -38.78 6.84
C PRO A 67 -13.71 -39.82 5.73
N HIS A 68 -13.52 -41.12 6.06
CA HIS A 68 -13.63 -42.18 5.07
C HIS A 68 -15.08 -42.40 4.62
N VAL A 69 -16.03 -42.25 5.52
CA VAL A 69 -17.45 -42.33 5.19
C VAL A 69 -17.86 -41.14 4.32
N ARG A 70 -17.39 -39.93 4.66
CA ARG A 70 -17.62 -38.74 3.82
C ARG A 70 -17.04 -38.89 2.42
N GLU A 71 -15.81 -39.34 2.34
CA GLU A 71 -15.15 -39.61 1.03
C GLU A 71 -15.91 -40.63 0.20
N ALA A 72 -16.32 -41.73 0.79
CA ALA A 72 -17.10 -42.78 0.12
C ALA A 72 -18.42 -42.22 -0.44
N LYS A 73 -19.13 -41.38 0.36
CA LYS A 73 -20.38 -40.77 -0.10
C LYS A 73 -20.19 -39.78 -1.23
N LEU A 74 -19.11 -38.99 -1.23
CA LEU A 74 -18.78 -38.09 -2.34
C LEU A 74 -18.41 -38.84 -3.62
N LYS A 75 -17.73 -39.96 -3.52
CA LYS A 75 -17.37 -40.80 -4.68
C LYS A 75 -18.57 -41.57 -5.23
N GLU A 76 -19.50 -41.98 -4.36
CA GLU A 76 -20.70 -42.69 -4.75
C GLU A 76 -21.62 -41.83 -5.65
N ASN A 77 -21.87 -40.60 -5.23
CA ASN A 77 -22.72 -39.68 -5.98
C ASN A 77 -22.31 -38.20 -5.76
N PRO A 78 -21.28 -37.70 -6.46
CA PRO A 78 -20.83 -36.32 -6.32
C PRO A 78 -21.88 -35.30 -6.75
N HIS A 79 -22.71 -35.66 -7.75
CA HIS A 79 -23.79 -34.77 -8.21
C HIS A 79 -24.85 -34.56 -7.12
N GLN A 80 -25.20 -35.58 -6.36
CA GLN A 80 -26.13 -35.46 -5.24
C GLN A 80 -25.60 -34.55 -4.15
N ALA A 81 -24.29 -34.61 -3.86
CA ALA A 81 -23.65 -33.75 -2.88
C ALA A 81 -23.83 -32.26 -3.24
N ALA A 82 -23.43 -31.87 -4.44
CA ALA A 82 -23.61 -30.50 -4.91
C ALA A 82 -25.07 -30.08 -4.95
N LYS A 83 -25.95 -30.91 -5.48
CA LYS A 83 -27.40 -30.67 -5.51
C LYS A 83 -27.95 -30.38 -4.11
N THR A 84 -27.62 -31.21 -3.14
CA THR A 84 -28.12 -31.08 -1.75
C THR A 84 -27.62 -29.80 -1.12
N PHE A 85 -26.32 -29.51 -1.18
CA PHE A 85 -25.76 -28.28 -0.59
C PHE A 85 -26.33 -27.02 -1.23
N LEU A 86 -26.44 -26.94 -2.55
CA LEU A 86 -26.96 -25.79 -3.24
C LEU A 86 -28.45 -25.60 -3.02
N ASN A 87 -29.24 -26.67 -2.96
CA ASN A 87 -30.65 -26.64 -2.61
C ASN A 87 -30.86 -26.08 -1.19
N LEU A 88 -30.07 -26.55 -0.20
CA LEU A 88 -30.15 -26.08 1.17
C LEU A 88 -29.83 -24.58 1.26
N LEU A 89 -28.77 -24.11 0.61
CA LEU A 89 -28.38 -22.70 0.61
C LEU A 89 -29.44 -21.81 -0.04
N GLY A 90 -30.20 -22.34 -1.02
CA GLY A 90 -31.26 -21.61 -1.73
C GLY A 90 -32.60 -21.58 -0.99
N HIS A 91 -32.88 -22.55 -0.12
CA HIS A 91 -34.23 -22.70 0.49
C HIS A 91 -34.27 -22.52 1.99
N VAL A 92 -33.14 -22.72 2.69
CA VAL A 92 -33.08 -22.54 4.14
C VAL A 92 -32.93 -21.06 4.49
N SER A 93 -33.79 -20.58 5.38
CA SER A 93 -33.77 -19.18 5.84
C SER A 93 -33.06 -18.99 7.19
N LYS A 94 -32.95 -20.04 7.98
CA LYS A 94 -32.37 -19.97 9.33
C LYS A 94 -30.86 -19.84 9.29
N ASP A 95 -30.33 -18.72 9.76
CA ASP A 95 -28.89 -18.39 9.67
C ASP A 95 -28.01 -19.45 10.35
N GLN A 96 -28.38 -19.99 11.51
CA GLN A 96 -27.61 -21.05 12.16
C GLN A 96 -27.42 -22.30 11.28
N THR A 97 -28.45 -22.66 10.51
CA THR A 97 -28.39 -23.82 9.61
C THR A 97 -27.55 -23.51 8.40
N ILE A 98 -27.65 -22.29 7.84
CA ILE A 98 -26.79 -21.82 6.73
C ILE A 98 -25.32 -21.80 7.19
N GLN A 99 -25.02 -21.28 8.36
CA GLN A 99 -23.67 -21.29 8.94
C GLN A 99 -23.11 -22.72 9.02
N TYR A 100 -23.91 -23.67 9.46
CA TYR A 100 -23.51 -25.08 9.56
C TYR A 100 -23.21 -25.70 8.17
N ILE A 101 -24.09 -25.44 7.20
CA ILE A 101 -23.92 -25.96 5.82
C ILE A 101 -22.66 -25.37 5.19
N LEU A 102 -22.43 -24.06 5.32
CA LEU A 102 -21.23 -23.41 4.81
C LEU A 102 -19.96 -23.96 5.45
N THR A 103 -19.99 -24.24 6.75
CA THR A 103 -18.88 -24.87 7.46
C THR A 103 -18.60 -26.27 6.93
N MET A 104 -19.63 -27.08 6.67
CA MET A 104 -19.49 -28.41 6.06
C MET A 104 -18.86 -28.32 4.66
N ILE A 105 -19.28 -27.38 3.83
CA ILE A 105 -18.73 -27.18 2.49
C ILE A 105 -17.25 -26.76 2.59
N ASP A 106 -16.92 -25.83 3.45
CA ASP A 106 -15.55 -25.36 3.65
C ASP A 106 -14.64 -26.49 4.13
N ASP A 107 -15.08 -27.27 5.09
CA ASP A 107 -14.34 -28.43 5.60
C ASP A 107 -14.12 -29.49 4.51
N MET A 108 -15.15 -29.81 3.74
CA MET A 108 -15.08 -30.73 2.61
C MET A 108 -14.05 -30.30 1.57
N LEU A 109 -14.03 -29.02 1.22
CA LEU A 109 -13.06 -28.47 0.26
C LEU A 109 -11.65 -28.41 0.85
N GLN A 110 -11.52 -28.20 2.16
CA GLN A 110 -10.22 -28.18 2.83
C GLN A 110 -9.59 -29.57 2.93
N GLU A 111 -10.38 -30.60 3.09
CA GLU A 111 -9.91 -32.00 3.09
C GLU A 111 -9.33 -32.42 1.75
N ASP A 112 -9.95 -32.00 0.64
CA ASP A 112 -9.49 -32.29 -0.72
C ASP A 112 -9.87 -31.16 -1.69
N ARG A 113 -8.88 -30.45 -2.18
CA ARG A 113 -9.05 -29.31 -3.12
C ARG A 113 -9.72 -29.67 -4.43
N SER A 114 -9.55 -30.91 -4.89
CA SER A 114 -10.17 -31.37 -6.14
C SER A 114 -11.70 -31.42 -6.08
N ARG A 115 -12.27 -31.42 -4.87
CA ARG A 115 -13.72 -31.44 -4.65
C ARG A 115 -14.43 -30.17 -5.13
N VAL A 116 -13.71 -29.09 -5.48
CA VAL A 116 -14.31 -27.93 -6.14
C VAL A 116 -14.99 -28.32 -7.46
N GLU A 117 -14.48 -29.35 -8.14
CA GLU A 117 -15.04 -29.83 -9.41
C GLU A 117 -16.43 -30.45 -9.24
N ILE A 118 -16.80 -30.93 -8.06
CA ILE A 118 -18.15 -31.43 -7.76
C ILE A 118 -19.20 -30.36 -8.05
N PHE A 119 -18.94 -29.14 -7.60
CA PHE A 119 -19.84 -28.00 -7.83
C PHE A 119 -19.84 -27.56 -9.29
N ARG A 120 -18.67 -27.55 -9.94
CA ARG A 120 -18.50 -27.17 -11.35
C ARG A 120 -19.23 -28.14 -12.27
N GLU A 121 -19.04 -29.42 -12.10
CA GLU A 121 -19.72 -30.46 -12.90
C GLU A 121 -21.22 -30.40 -12.74
N HIS A 122 -21.71 -30.16 -11.50
CA HIS A 122 -23.14 -30.01 -11.24
C HIS A 122 -23.71 -28.81 -12.02
N SER A 123 -23.05 -27.66 -11.93
CA SER A 123 -23.47 -26.44 -12.61
C SER A 123 -23.46 -26.60 -14.13
N ASN A 124 -22.44 -27.24 -14.68
CA ASN A 124 -22.32 -27.52 -16.11
C ASN A 124 -23.47 -28.42 -16.61
N ARG A 125 -23.83 -29.46 -15.84
CA ARG A 125 -24.97 -30.34 -16.17
C ARG A 125 -26.29 -29.61 -16.17
N LYS A 126 -26.49 -28.68 -15.22
CA LYS A 126 -27.70 -27.86 -15.13
C LYS A 126 -27.70 -26.63 -16.00
N ARG A 127 -26.55 -26.24 -16.58
CA ARG A 127 -26.35 -24.99 -17.32
C ARG A 127 -26.67 -23.77 -16.45
N GLU A 128 -26.32 -23.84 -15.20
CA GLU A 128 -26.47 -22.75 -14.22
C GLU A 128 -25.10 -22.24 -13.78
N SER A 129 -25.05 -21.01 -13.28
CA SER A 129 -23.82 -20.46 -12.70
C SER A 129 -23.44 -21.19 -11.41
N VAL A 130 -22.18 -21.59 -11.27
CA VAL A 130 -21.65 -22.10 -9.99
C VAL A 130 -21.56 -21.00 -8.93
N TRP A 131 -21.46 -19.76 -9.35
CA TRP A 131 -21.20 -18.61 -8.46
C TRP A 131 -22.48 -18.04 -7.86
N GLY A 132 -23.59 -18.04 -8.62
CA GLY A 132 -24.83 -17.38 -8.23
C GLY A 132 -25.31 -17.72 -6.82
N PRO A 133 -25.41 -19.00 -6.45
CA PRO A 133 -25.86 -19.38 -5.09
C PRO A 133 -24.99 -18.82 -3.98
N PHE A 134 -23.67 -18.75 -4.19
CA PHE A 134 -22.72 -18.23 -3.20
C PHE A 134 -22.68 -16.69 -3.20
N LEU A 135 -22.66 -16.04 -4.37
CA LEU A 135 -22.62 -14.58 -4.47
C LEU A 135 -23.84 -13.93 -3.81
N ASN A 136 -25.00 -14.56 -3.90
CA ASN A 136 -26.21 -14.07 -3.24
C ASN A 136 -26.08 -14.02 -1.70
N LEU A 137 -25.33 -14.94 -1.10
CA LEU A 137 -25.10 -14.98 0.35
C LEU A 137 -24.19 -13.86 0.84
N LEU A 138 -23.40 -13.23 -0.04
CA LEU A 138 -22.59 -12.06 0.31
C LEU A 138 -23.44 -10.82 0.64
N ASN A 139 -24.73 -10.82 0.27
CA ASN A 139 -25.66 -9.74 0.57
C ASN A 139 -26.37 -9.90 1.92
N ARG A 140 -26.09 -10.97 2.67
CA ARG A 140 -26.64 -11.18 4.00
C ARG A 140 -26.01 -10.23 5.02
N GLN A 141 -26.67 -10.05 6.17
CA GLN A 141 -26.17 -9.21 7.26
C GLN A 141 -25.30 -9.97 8.27
N ASP A 142 -25.39 -11.30 8.30
CA ASP A 142 -24.59 -12.14 9.17
C ASP A 142 -23.12 -12.17 8.73
N GLY A 143 -22.23 -11.69 9.58
CA GLY A 143 -20.79 -11.58 9.26
C GLY A 143 -20.12 -12.92 9.00
N PHE A 144 -20.49 -13.97 9.75
CA PHE A 144 -19.98 -15.30 9.55
C PHE A 144 -20.41 -15.86 8.18
N ILE A 145 -21.70 -15.75 7.85
CA ILE A 145 -22.24 -16.24 6.58
C ILE A 145 -21.52 -15.57 5.41
N MET A 146 -21.39 -14.24 5.42
CA MET A 146 -20.71 -13.50 4.36
C MET A 146 -19.25 -13.94 4.20
N ASN A 147 -18.50 -14.02 5.30
CA ASN A 147 -17.07 -14.29 5.24
C ASN A 147 -16.74 -15.76 5.00
N MET A 148 -17.54 -16.69 5.51
CA MET A 148 -17.39 -18.11 5.16
C MET A 148 -17.76 -18.36 3.71
N THR A 149 -18.79 -17.73 3.19
CA THR A 149 -19.16 -17.78 1.77
C THR A 149 -18.04 -17.21 0.89
N SER A 150 -17.47 -16.06 1.26
CA SER A 150 -16.32 -15.48 0.57
C SER A 150 -15.14 -16.45 0.50
N ARG A 151 -14.84 -17.14 1.58
CA ARG A 151 -13.78 -18.15 1.63
C ARG A 151 -14.04 -19.31 0.66
N ILE A 152 -15.29 -19.78 0.60
CA ILE A 152 -15.70 -20.84 -0.34
C ILE A 152 -15.58 -20.35 -1.78
N ILE A 153 -16.03 -19.15 -2.09
CA ILE A 153 -15.91 -18.54 -3.42
C ILE A 153 -14.44 -18.49 -3.84
N ALA A 154 -13.55 -18.01 -2.96
CA ALA A 154 -12.12 -17.95 -3.24
C ALA A 154 -11.53 -19.33 -3.52
N LYS A 155 -11.91 -20.36 -2.75
CA LYS A 155 -11.49 -21.76 -3.01
C LYS A 155 -11.96 -22.26 -4.35
N LEU A 156 -13.25 -22.09 -4.67
CA LEU A 156 -13.81 -22.49 -5.96
C LEU A 156 -13.13 -21.76 -7.12
N ALA A 157 -12.88 -20.44 -7.00
CA ALA A 157 -12.24 -19.66 -8.05
C ALA A 157 -10.76 -20.00 -8.27
N CYS A 158 -10.04 -20.35 -7.20
CA CYS A 158 -8.59 -20.56 -7.26
C CYS A 158 -8.18 -22.01 -7.48
N TRP A 159 -8.99 -22.97 -7.05
CA TRP A 159 -8.68 -24.39 -7.15
C TRP A 159 -9.33 -25.08 -8.35
N SER A 160 -10.31 -24.45 -8.98
CA SER A 160 -10.95 -24.92 -10.20
C SER A 160 -10.05 -24.75 -11.43
N HIS A 161 -10.28 -25.57 -12.45
CA HIS A 161 -9.58 -25.44 -13.74
C HIS A 161 -10.05 -24.20 -14.52
N ASP A 162 -11.32 -23.86 -14.42
CA ASP A 162 -11.90 -22.73 -15.13
C ASP A 162 -11.85 -21.45 -14.29
N LEU A 163 -11.64 -20.34 -14.99
CA LEU A 163 -11.65 -19.01 -14.37
C LEU A 163 -13.06 -18.56 -14.03
N MET A 164 -13.16 -17.72 -13.00
CA MET A 164 -14.39 -17.02 -12.67
C MET A 164 -14.77 -16.04 -13.78
N GLU A 165 -16.04 -15.98 -14.14
CA GLU A 165 -16.55 -15.11 -15.20
C GLU A 165 -16.34 -13.62 -14.83
N LYS A 166 -16.13 -12.79 -15.85
CA LYS A 166 -15.72 -11.39 -15.66
C LYS A 166 -16.71 -10.59 -14.78
N THR A 167 -18.01 -10.76 -14.97
CA THR A 167 -19.02 -10.04 -14.19
C THR A 167 -19.05 -10.48 -12.73
N ASP A 168 -19.03 -11.77 -12.50
CA ASP A 168 -19.03 -12.36 -11.16
C ASP A 168 -17.70 -12.05 -10.41
N LEU A 169 -16.59 -12.11 -11.14
CA LEU A 169 -15.26 -11.74 -10.63
C LEU A 169 -15.23 -10.27 -10.19
N GLN A 170 -15.74 -9.37 -11.02
CA GLN A 170 -15.78 -7.94 -10.69
C GLN A 170 -16.65 -7.68 -9.46
N PHE A 171 -17.81 -8.33 -9.37
CA PHE A 171 -18.68 -8.25 -8.20
C PHE A 171 -17.95 -8.72 -6.94
N TYR A 172 -17.33 -9.89 -6.99
CA TYR A 172 -16.64 -10.47 -5.83
C TYR A 172 -15.43 -9.67 -5.38
N LEU A 173 -14.58 -9.22 -6.32
CA LEU A 173 -13.42 -8.39 -5.99
C LEU A 173 -13.83 -7.02 -5.44
N THR A 174 -14.90 -6.44 -5.95
CA THR A 174 -15.47 -5.20 -5.39
C THR A 174 -15.97 -5.44 -3.96
N TRP A 175 -16.66 -6.54 -3.72
CA TRP A 175 -17.10 -6.90 -2.37
C TRP A 175 -15.90 -7.05 -1.40
N LEU A 176 -14.85 -7.78 -1.79
CA LEU A 176 -13.62 -7.91 -0.99
C LEU A 176 -12.99 -6.55 -0.68
N LYS A 177 -12.88 -5.70 -1.69
CA LYS A 177 -12.37 -4.34 -1.56
C LYS A 177 -13.19 -3.52 -0.55
N ASP A 178 -14.50 -3.59 -0.64
CA ASP A 178 -15.39 -2.85 0.26
C ASP A 178 -15.29 -3.37 1.71
N GLN A 179 -15.09 -4.68 1.90
CA GLN A 179 -14.84 -5.24 3.22
C GLN A 179 -13.53 -4.74 3.86
N LEU A 180 -12.50 -4.47 3.07
CA LEU A 180 -11.25 -3.87 3.56
C LEU A 180 -11.45 -2.45 4.11
N LYS A 181 -12.41 -1.70 3.56
CA LYS A 181 -12.70 -0.32 3.96
C LYS A 181 -13.53 -0.20 5.24
N LEU A 182 -14.17 -1.28 5.68
CA LEU A 182 -15.00 -1.25 6.87
C LEU A 182 -14.16 -1.00 8.12
N SER A 183 -14.52 0.02 8.88
CA SER A 183 -13.89 0.31 10.17
C SER A 183 -14.10 -0.85 11.15
N ASN A 184 -13.01 -1.26 11.81
CA ASN A 184 -13.05 -2.33 12.82
C ASN A 184 -13.65 -3.65 12.32
N ASN A 185 -13.43 -4.01 11.06
CA ASN A 185 -13.88 -5.28 10.52
C ASN A 185 -13.14 -6.43 11.22
N GLU A 186 -13.85 -7.18 12.06
CA GLU A 186 -13.31 -8.34 12.78
C GLU A 186 -12.85 -9.47 11.83
N TYR A 187 -13.38 -9.53 10.61
CA TYR A 187 -13.04 -10.52 9.59
C TYR A 187 -11.93 -10.06 8.60
N ILE A 188 -11.28 -8.95 8.86
CA ILE A 188 -10.31 -8.36 7.92
C ILE A 188 -9.18 -9.33 7.52
N GLN A 189 -8.78 -10.21 8.44
CA GLN A 189 -7.77 -11.24 8.15
C GLN A 189 -8.28 -12.27 7.14
N SER A 190 -9.51 -12.68 7.25
CA SER A 190 -10.15 -13.60 6.30
C SER A 190 -10.32 -12.96 4.93
N VAL A 191 -10.69 -11.68 4.89
CA VAL A 191 -10.77 -10.90 3.63
C VAL A 191 -9.41 -10.81 2.94
N ALA A 192 -8.37 -10.43 3.68
CA ALA A 192 -7.01 -10.35 3.15
C ALA A 192 -6.52 -11.71 2.62
N ARG A 193 -6.87 -12.80 3.30
CA ARG A 193 -6.52 -14.16 2.87
C ARG A 193 -7.22 -14.57 1.58
N CYS A 194 -8.49 -14.25 1.42
CA CYS A 194 -9.20 -14.46 0.16
C CYS A 194 -8.53 -13.69 -0.99
N LEU A 195 -8.13 -12.45 -0.75
CA LEU A 195 -7.36 -11.69 -1.73
C LEU A 195 -6.01 -12.33 -2.06
N GLN A 196 -5.28 -12.80 -1.08
CA GLN A 196 -4.00 -13.51 -1.30
C GLN A 196 -4.17 -14.74 -2.20
N MET A 197 -5.27 -15.48 -2.03
CA MET A 197 -5.60 -16.61 -2.89
C MET A 197 -5.93 -16.14 -4.31
N MET A 198 -6.84 -15.19 -4.46
CA MET A 198 -7.30 -14.69 -5.76
C MET A 198 -6.15 -14.09 -6.57
N LEU A 199 -5.30 -13.27 -5.96
CA LEU A 199 -4.23 -12.53 -6.64
C LEU A 199 -3.06 -13.43 -7.14
N ARG A 200 -3.11 -14.74 -6.93
CA ARG A 200 -2.17 -15.68 -7.54
C ARG A 200 -2.45 -15.95 -9.01
N THR A 201 -3.59 -15.54 -9.52
CA THR A 201 -4.01 -15.70 -10.91
C THR A 201 -3.95 -14.34 -11.62
N ASP A 202 -3.30 -14.26 -12.77
CA ASP A 202 -3.07 -13.00 -13.50
C ASP A 202 -4.36 -12.28 -13.88
N GLU A 203 -5.34 -13.03 -14.40
CA GLU A 203 -6.63 -12.44 -14.76
C GLU A 203 -7.30 -11.79 -13.56
N TYR A 204 -7.16 -12.37 -12.38
CA TYR A 204 -7.70 -11.82 -11.14
C TYR A 204 -6.90 -10.61 -10.63
N ARG A 205 -5.57 -10.57 -10.85
CA ARG A 205 -4.74 -9.39 -10.59
C ARG A 205 -5.19 -8.20 -11.39
N PHE A 206 -5.34 -8.36 -12.71
CA PHE A 206 -5.80 -7.28 -13.59
C PHE A 206 -7.20 -6.81 -13.23
N ALA A 207 -8.12 -7.73 -12.94
CA ALA A 207 -9.46 -7.39 -12.49
C ALA A 207 -9.45 -6.61 -11.18
N PHE A 208 -8.61 -6.99 -10.21
CA PHE A 208 -8.46 -6.29 -8.93
C PHE A 208 -7.91 -4.87 -9.11
N VAL A 209 -6.93 -4.69 -9.98
CA VAL A 209 -6.41 -3.35 -10.31
C VAL A 209 -7.49 -2.50 -10.99
N SER A 210 -8.32 -3.09 -11.87
CA SER A 210 -9.38 -2.36 -12.58
C SER A 210 -10.51 -1.85 -11.67
N VAL A 211 -10.71 -2.46 -10.52
CA VAL A 211 -11.65 -2.00 -9.48
C VAL A 211 -11.00 -1.11 -8.42
N ASP A 212 -9.85 -0.53 -8.72
CA ASP A 212 -9.09 0.35 -7.81
C ASP A 212 -8.61 -0.33 -6.52
N GLY A 213 -8.26 -1.61 -6.64
CA GLY A 213 -7.85 -2.44 -5.51
C GLY A 213 -6.54 -2.00 -4.85
N ILE A 214 -5.53 -1.59 -5.65
CA ILE A 214 -4.23 -1.17 -5.11
C ILE A 214 -4.37 0.06 -4.23
N SER A 215 -5.07 1.10 -4.70
CA SER A 215 -5.31 2.32 -3.91
C SER A 215 -6.05 2.00 -2.60
N THR A 216 -6.94 1.03 -2.63
CA THR A 216 -7.65 0.58 -1.42
C THR A 216 -6.71 -0.10 -0.42
N LEU A 217 -5.85 -1.03 -0.88
CA LEU A 217 -4.85 -1.65 -0.01
C LEU A 217 -3.95 -0.62 0.67
N LEU A 218 -3.48 0.35 -0.10
CA LEU A 218 -2.60 1.41 0.40
C LEU A 218 -3.32 2.34 1.37
N SER A 219 -4.58 2.70 1.10
CA SER A 219 -5.40 3.50 2.02
C SER A 219 -5.59 2.81 3.37
N VAL A 220 -5.80 1.50 3.38
CA VAL A 220 -5.90 0.73 4.63
C VAL A 220 -4.56 0.66 5.36
N LEU A 221 -3.46 0.46 4.61
CA LEU A 221 -2.11 0.41 5.17
C LEU A 221 -1.64 1.71 5.80
N THR A 222 -2.07 2.87 5.28
CA THR A 222 -1.79 4.19 5.87
C THR A 222 -2.58 4.45 7.15
N GLY A 223 -3.60 3.65 7.44
CA GLY A 223 -4.33 3.65 8.70
C GLY A 223 -3.57 2.96 9.84
N ARG A 224 -4.11 3.05 11.04
CA ARG A 224 -3.57 2.33 12.20
C ARG A 224 -4.05 0.87 12.20
N VAL A 225 -3.41 0.03 11.41
CA VAL A 225 -3.66 -1.41 11.38
C VAL A 225 -2.57 -2.17 12.15
N ASN A 226 -2.94 -3.30 12.75
CA ASN A 226 -1.96 -4.13 13.45
C ASN A 226 -0.96 -4.78 12.46
N PHE A 227 0.18 -5.22 12.98
CA PHE A 227 1.27 -5.78 12.17
C PHE A 227 0.86 -7.01 11.34
N GLN A 228 -0.11 -7.79 11.82
CA GLN A 228 -0.58 -8.98 11.11
C GLN A 228 -1.37 -8.60 9.86
N VAL A 229 -2.23 -7.61 9.96
CA VAL A 229 -2.96 -7.05 8.82
C VAL A 229 -1.99 -6.34 7.87
N GLN A 230 -1.03 -5.57 8.39
CA GLN A 230 0.03 -4.97 7.56
C GLN A 230 0.73 -6.04 6.71
N TYR A 231 1.21 -7.11 7.34
CA TYR A 231 1.87 -8.20 6.63
C TYR A 231 0.99 -8.81 5.54
N GLN A 232 -0.27 -9.11 5.85
CA GLN A 232 -1.19 -9.73 4.91
C GLN A 232 -1.52 -8.84 3.70
N LEU A 233 -1.71 -7.54 3.92
CA LEU A 233 -2.00 -6.60 2.83
C LEU A 233 -0.76 -6.30 1.97
N ILE A 234 0.41 -6.17 2.59
CA ILE A 234 1.68 -6.02 1.85
C ILE A 234 1.99 -7.30 1.07
N PHE A 235 1.65 -8.47 1.61
CA PHE A 235 1.74 -9.73 0.87
C PHE A 235 0.87 -9.71 -0.40
N CYS A 236 -0.34 -9.15 -0.36
CA CYS A 236 -1.15 -8.94 -1.56
C CYS A 236 -0.43 -8.07 -2.59
N ILE A 237 0.21 -6.98 -2.15
CA ILE A 237 1.02 -6.12 -3.02
C ILE A 237 2.19 -6.91 -3.61
N TRP A 238 2.90 -7.69 -2.80
CA TRP A 238 4.00 -8.53 -3.23
C TRP A 238 3.57 -9.51 -4.33
N VAL A 239 2.44 -10.19 -4.15
CA VAL A 239 1.88 -11.10 -5.17
C VAL A 239 1.58 -10.38 -6.48
N LEU A 240 1.07 -9.15 -6.43
CA LEU A 240 0.82 -8.33 -7.62
C LEU A 240 2.10 -7.99 -8.38
N THR A 241 3.22 -7.80 -7.69
CA THR A 241 4.51 -7.44 -8.31
C THR A 241 5.18 -8.56 -9.12
N PHE A 242 4.67 -9.79 -9.06
CA PHE A 242 5.15 -10.87 -9.93
C PHE A 242 4.69 -10.71 -11.38
N ASN A 243 3.69 -9.90 -11.66
CA ASN A 243 3.36 -9.52 -13.02
C ASN A 243 4.15 -8.27 -13.41
N PRO A 244 5.02 -8.32 -14.46
CA PRO A 244 5.89 -7.21 -14.85
C PRO A 244 5.12 -5.91 -15.14
N LEU A 245 4.01 -6.01 -15.87
CA LEU A 245 3.20 -4.83 -16.22
C LEU A 245 2.56 -4.16 -14.99
N LEU A 246 2.22 -4.95 -13.97
CA LEU A 246 1.71 -4.39 -12.71
C LEU A 246 2.85 -3.82 -11.87
N ALA A 247 4.00 -4.47 -11.81
CA ALA A 247 5.19 -3.96 -11.12
C ALA A 247 5.60 -2.59 -11.66
N GLU A 248 5.58 -2.39 -12.99
CA GLU A 248 5.88 -1.10 -13.63
C GLU A 248 4.93 0.03 -13.20
N LYS A 249 3.67 -0.31 -12.92
CA LYS A 249 2.65 0.68 -12.54
C LYS A 249 2.67 1.04 -11.05
N MET A 250 3.36 0.28 -10.20
CA MET A 250 3.27 0.43 -8.74
C MET A 250 3.67 1.82 -8.24
N ASN A 251 4.67 2.46 -8.86
CA ASN A 251 5.07 3.80 -8.44
C ASN A 251 3.98 4.86 -8.70
N LYS A 252 3.10 4.66 -9.67
CA LYS A 252 1.96 5.55 -9.93
C LYS A 252 0.93 5.55 -8.79
N PHE A 253 0.88 4.49 -8.01
CA PHE A 253 0.02 4.35 -6.83
C PHE A 253 0.71 4.77 -5.53
N SER A 254 1.93 5.30 -5.57
CA SER A 254 2.71 5.67 -4.39
C SER A 254 3.04 4.49 -3.46
N VAL A 255 3.22 3.30 -4.00
CA VAL A 255 3.57 2.09 -3.23
C VAL A 255 4.90 2.28 -2.51
N ILE A 256 5.93 2.81 -3.19
CA ILE A 256 7.27 2.96 -2.64
C ILE A 256 7.30 3.89 -1.42
N PRO A 257 6.75 5.13 -1.48
CA PRO A 257 6.73 6.00 -0.30
C PRO A 257 6.02 5.38 0.90
N ILE A 258 4.84 4.79 0.67
CA ILE A 258 4.02 4.22 1.76
C ILE A 258 4.73 3.03 2.42
N LEU A 259 5.33 2.13 1.62
CA LEU A 259 6.06 0.99 2.18
C LEU A 259 7.38 1.41 2.84
N ALA A 260 8.06 2.45 2.32
CA ALA A 260 9.24 3.01 2.98
C ALA A 260 8.91 3.57 4.36
N ASP A 261 7.77 4.23 4.50
CA ASP A 261 7.28 4.73 5.78
C ASP A 261 7.01 3.60 6.77
N ILE A 262 6.30 2.56 6.33
CA ILE A 262 6.02 1.39 7.16
C ILE A 262 7.33 0.68 7.54
N LEU A 263 8.31 0.59 6.63
CA LEU A 263 9.61 -0.01 6.88
C LEU A 263 10.36 0.74 7.99
N SER A 264 10.30 2.07 8.00
CA SER A 264 10.97 2.90 9.01
C SER A 264 10.41 2.66 10.42
N ASP A 265 9.12 2.41 10.52
CA ASP A 265 8.42 2.24 11.78
C ASP A 265 8.31 0.76 12.22
N SER A 266 8.64 -0.18 11.32
CA SER A 266 8.45 -1.61 11.58
C SER A 266 9.47 -2.18 12.56
N VAL A 267 8.95 -2.81 13.61
CA VAL A 267 9.72 -3.60 14.57
C VAL A 267 9.58 -5.12 14.32
N LYS A 268 8.67 -5.53 13.43
CA LYS A 268 8.36 -6.93 13.16
C LYS A 268 9.10 -7.44 11.92
N GLU A 269 9.93 -8.44 12.12
CA GLU A 269 10.75 -9.04 11.06
C GLU A 269 9.95 -9.46 9.83
N LYS A 270 8.77 -10.08 10.03
CA LYS A 270 7.90 -10.48 8.92
C LYS A 270 7.44 -9.31 8.05
N VAL A 271 7.16 -8.16 8.66
CA VAL A 271 6.76 -6.95 7.92
C VAL A 271 7.95 -6.38 7.17
N THR A 272 9.12 -6.32 7.81
CA THR A 272 10.38 -5.93 7.16
C THR A 272 10.66 -6.83 5.96
N ARG A 273 10.63 -8.14 6.13
CA ARG A 273 10.86 -9.12 5.08
C ARG A 273 9.98 -8.90 3.84
N ILE A 274 8.68 -8.78 4.05
CA ILE A 274 7.76 -8.65 2.92
C ILE A 274 7.90 -7.32 2.19
N ILE A 275 8.24 -6.23 2.88
CA ILE A 275 8.50 -4.94 2.25
C ILE A 275 9.76 -5.00 1.39
N LEU A 276 10.85 -5.58 1.90
CA LEU A 276 12.08 -5.75 1.14
C LEU A 276 11.85 -6.62 -0.10
N ALA A 277 11.06 -7.68 0.02
CA ALA A 277 10.69 -8.53 -1.10
C ALA A 277 9.86 -7.77 -2.17
N VAL A 278 8.97 -6.87 -1.78
CA VAL A 278 8.26 -5.99 -2.71
C VAL A 278 9.26 -5.07 -3.43
N PHE A 279 10.14 -4.40 -2.70
CA PHE A 279 11.13 -3.51 -3.30
C PHE A 279 12.04 -4.23 -4.28
N ARG A 280 12.49 -5.45 -3.94
CA ARG A 280 13.27 -6.28 -4.86
C ARG A 280 12.50 -6.57 -6.14
N ASN A 281 11.24 -7.01 -6.06
CA ASN A 281 10.42 -7.27 -7.23
C ASN A 281 10.18 -6.03 -8.10
N LEU A 282 10.06 -4.85 -7.50
CA LEU A 282 9.91 -3.59 -8.24
C LEU A 282 11.16 -3.20 -9.05
N ILE A 283 12.29 -3.82 -8.80
CA ILE A 283 13.53 -3.65 -9.57
C ILE A 283 13.73 -4.85 -10.51
N GLU A 284 13.56 -6.06 -10.00
CA GLU A 284 13.95 -7.30 -10.66
C GLU A 284 12.91 -7.79 -11.67
N LYS A 285 11.61 -7.62 -11.38
CA LYS A 285 10.50 -8.11 -12.23
C LYS A 285 10.06 -7.14 -13.31
N VAL A 286 10.50 -5.89 -13.24
CA VAL A 286 10.19 -4.86 -14.24
C VAL A 286 11.02 -5.11 -15.50
N GLU A 287 10.37 -5.15 -16.66
CA GLU A 287 11.02 -5.39 -17.95
C GLU A 287 11.65 -4.12 -18.53
N ASP A 288 11.03 -2.95 -18.30
CA ASP A 288 11.54 -1.66 -18.73
C ASP A 288 12.66 -1.19 -17.78
N ALA A 289 13.90 -1.18 -18.27
CA ALA A 289 15.07 -0.74 -17.51
C ALA A 289 14.96 0.71 -17.02
N GLN A 290 14.28 1.59 -17.77
CA GLN A 290 14.07 2.98 -17.34
C GLN A 290 13.12 3.06 -16.16
N VAL A 291 12.03 2.28 -16.16
CA VAL A 291 11.09 2.20 -15.03
C VAL A 291 11.77 1.59 -13.81
N ALA A 292 12.59 0.55 -13.98
CA ALA A 292 13.38 -0.02 -12.89
C ALA A 292 14.32 1.02 -12.26
N LYS A 293 14.96 1.86 -13.07
CA LYS A 293 15.78 2.97 -12.62
C LYS A 293 14.96 4.03 -11.86
N GLU A 294 13.79 4.39 -12.36
CA GLU A 294 12.88 5.32 -11.69
C GLU A 294 12.42 4.77 -10.32
N HIS A 295 12.17 3.47 -10.21
CA HIS A 295 11.86 2.83 -8.93
C HIS A 295 13.04 2.90 -7.95
N CYS A 296 14.27 2.64 -8.42
CA CYS A 296 15.47 2.81 -7.59
C CYS A 296 15.63 4.25 -7.10
N ILE A 297 15.44 5.22 -7.97
CA ILE A 297 15.50 6.64 -7.63
C ILE A 297 14.42 6.98 -6.57
N ALA A 298 13.19 6.53 -6.78
CA ALA A 298 12.11 6.74 -5.81
C ALA A 298 12.43 6.14 -4.43
N MET A 299 13.04 4.95 -4.38
CA MET A 299 13.47 4.33 -3.12
C MET A 299 14.57 5.12 -2.43
N VAL A 300 15.58 5.60 -3.18
CA VAL A 300 16.64 6.46 -2.64
C VAL A 300 16.05 7.74 -2.05
N GLN A 301 15.14 8.35 -2.78
CA GLN A 301 14.45 9.56 -2.37
C GLN A 301 13.60 9.37 -1.10
N CYS A 302 12.99 8.20 -0.95
CA CYS A 302 12.27 7.80 0.26
C CYS A 302 13.18 7.28 1.38
N LYS A 303 14.50 7.53 1.29
CA LYS A 303 15.50 7.20 2.33
C LYS A 303 15.62 5.69 2.63
N VAL A 304 15.27 4.84 1.66
CA VAL A 304 15.38 3.38 1.82
C VAL A 304 16.84 2.97 2.08
N LEU A 305 17.84 3.61 1.44
CA LEU A 305 19.26 3.33 1.73
C LEU A 305 19.63 3.52 3.19
N LYS A 306 19.11 4.57 3.84
CA LYS A 306 19.31 4.80 5.28
C LYS A 306 18.69 3.66 6.11
N GLN A 307 17.49 3.21 5.73
CA GLN A 307 16.83 2.09 6.40
C GLN A 307 17.60 0.78 6.22
N LEU A 308 18.09 0.50 5.01
CA LEU A 308 18.93 -0.68 4.73
C LEU A 308 20.22 -0.68 5.58
N SER A 309 20.85 0.47 5.75
CA SER A 309 22.03 0.62 6.62
C SER A 309 21.73 0.29 8.08
N ILE A 310 20.57 0.72 8.59
CA ILE A 310 20.11 0.41 9.94
C ILE A 310 19.79 -1.09 10.08
N LEU A 311 19.08 -1.65 9.10
CA LEU A 311 18.71 -3.07 9.08
C LEU A 311 19.94 -3.98 8.96
N GLY A 312 20.93 -3.60 8.16
CA GLY A 312 22.19 -4.36 8.01
C GLY A 312 23.03 -4.49 9.29
N GLN A 313 22.75 -3.66 10.30
CA GLN A 313 23.38 -3.77 11.63
C GLN A 313 22.66 -4.77 12.55
N ARG A 314 21.46 -5.24 12.16
CA ARG A 314 20.69 -6.24 12.92
C ARG A 314 21.04 -7.65 12.45
N LYS A 315 20.92 -8.60 13.36
CA LYS A 315 20.96 -10.02 13.01
C LYS A 315 19.54 -10.51 12.75
N PHE A 316 19.37 -11.15 11.61
CA PHE A 316 18.12 -11.80 11.23
C PHE A 316 18.34 -13.30 11.15
N ASP A 317 17.35 -14.07 11.57
CA ASP A 317 17.36 -15.52 11.41
C ASP A 317 16.98 -15.94 9.97
N ASP A 318 16.36 -15.05 9.23
CA ASP A 318 15.89 -15.24 7.86
C ASP A 318 16.95 -14.73 6.86
N GLU A 319 17.60 -15.66 6.16
CA GLU A 319 18.63 -15.35 5.15
C GLU A 319 18.11 -14.50 4.01
N ASP A 320 16.82 -14.65 3.62
CA ASP A 320 16.20 -13.87 2.55
C ASP A 320 16.24 -12.35 2.85
N ILE A 321 16.15 -11.95 4.13
CA ILE A 321 16.25 -10.54 4.52
C ILE A 321 17.65 -10.00 4.22
N THR A 322 18.68 -10.76 4.54
CA THR A 322 20.07 -10.36 4.32
C THR A 322 20.37 -10.23 2.83
N ASP A 323 19.92 -11.20 2.03
CA ASP A 323 20.09 -11.21 0.58
C ASP A 323 19.35 -10.03 -0.07
N ASP A 324 18.14 -9.72 0.38
CA ASP A 324 17.38 -8.59 -0.12
C ASP A 324 18.03 -7.24 0.26
N ILE A 325 18.58 -7.12 1.47
CA ILE A 325 19.33 -5.92 1.89
C ILE A 325 20.54 -5.72 0.99
N GLU A 326 21.33 -6.76 0.73
CA GLU A 326 22.52 -6.69 -0.14
C GLU A 326 22.14 -6.29 -1.56
N PHE A 327 21.19 -7.00 -2.16
CA PHE A 327 20.68 -6.69 -3.50
C PHE A 327 20.20 -5.24 -3.64
N LEU A 328 19.39 -4.78 -2.70
CA LEU A 328 18.85 -3.43 -2.72
C LEU A 328 19.94 -2.38 -2.51
N ASN A 329 20.89 -2.61 -1.60
CA ASN A 329 22.02 -1.71 -1.41
C ASN A 329 22.81 -1.50 -2.71
N ASP A 330 23.16 -2.57 -3.39
CA ASP A 330 23.93 -2.50 -4.63
C ASP A 330 23.18 -1.71 -5.72
N LYS A 331 21.90 -2.01 -5.92
CA LYS A 331 21.08 -1.34 -6.94
C LYS A 331 20.84 0.14 -6.63
N LEU A 332 20.54 0.46 -5.37
CA LEU A 332 20.24 1.83 -4.97
C LEU A 332 21.50 2.71 -4.93
N GLN A 333 22.64 2.20 -4.50
CA GLN A 333 23.90 2.95 -4.52
C GLN A 333 24.32 3.33 -5.94
N ALA A 334 24.16 2.41 -6.91
CA ALA A 334 24.41 2.71 -8.32
C ALA A 334 23.52 3.86 -8.83
N SER A 335 22.30 4.00 -8.30
CA SER A 335 21.34 5.02 -8.72
C SER A 335 21.54 6.38 -8.04
N VAL A 336 22.27 6.45 -6.93
CA VAL A 336 22.54 7.73 -6.22
C VAL A 336 23.29 8.73 -7.10
N GLN A 337 24.19 8.26 -7.94
CA GLN A 337 25.00 9.11 -8.82
C GLN A 337 24.16 9.80 -9.91
N ASP A 338 22.97 9.29 -10.19
CA ASP A 338 22.07 9.81 -11.22
C ASP A 338 21.14 10.92 -10.71
N LEU A 339 21.11 11.17 -9.39
CA LEU A 339 20.25 12.19 -8.80
C LEU A 339 20.88 13.56 -8.88
N SER A 340 20.19 14.52 -9.49
CA SER A 340 20.53 15.94 -9.34
C SER A 340 20.15 16.43 -7.94
N SER A 341 20.87 17.42 -7.41
CA SER A 341 20.54 18.05 -6.12
C SER A 341 19.11 18.63 -6.08
N PHE A 342 18.59 19.03 -7.25
CA PHE A 342 17.21 19.51 -7.35
C PHE A 342 16.19 18.35 -7.27
N ASP A 343 16.50 17.18 -7.83
CA ASP A 343 15.63 16.02 -7.76
C ASP A 343 15.52 15.49 -6.32
N GLU A 344 16.64 15.47 -5.58
CA GLU A 344 16.64 15.16 -4.14
C GLU A 344 15.75 16.13 -3.37
N TYR A 345 15.97 17.43 -3.56
CA TYR A 345 15.17 18.48 -2.92
C TYR A 345 13.68 18.37 -3.27
N SER A 346 13.35 18.22 -4.55
CA SER A 346 11.99 18.09 -5.04
C SER A 346 11.24 16.94 -4.36
N THR A 347 11.92 15.83 -4.18
CA THR A 347 11.32 14.64 -3.56
C THR A 347 11.19 14.77 -2.06
N GLU A 348 12.17 15.36 -1.40
CA GLU A 348 12.08 15.65 0.02
C GLU A 348 10.87 16.54 0.32
N VAL A 349 10.68 17.60 -0.45
CA VAL A 349 9.50 18.48 -0.32
C VAL A 349 8.20 17.71 -0.59
N LYS A 350 8.12 16.90 -1.64
CA LYS A 350 6.94 16.11 -1.99
C LYS A 350 6.60 15.05 -0.95
N SER A 351 7.60 14.51 -0.26
CA SER A 351 7.38 13.57 0.84
C SER A 351 6.75 14.20 2.08
N GLY A 352 6.80 15.53 2.20
CA GLY A 352 6.40 16.27 3.39
C GLY A 352 7.30 16.07 4.62
N ARG A 353 8.39 15.28 4.49
CA ARG A 353 9.34 14.96 5.56
C ARG A 353 10.62 15.74 5.37
N LEU A 354 10.58 17.03 5.72
CA LEU A 354 11.75 17.90 5.59
C LEU A 354 12.75 17.63 6.72
N GLU A 355 14.01 17.56 6.37
CA GLU A 355 15.14 17.49 7.30
C GLU A 355 16.20 18.55 6.92
N TRP A 356 17.13 18.88 7.82
CA TRP A 356 18.28 19.72 7.49
C TRP A 356 19.31 18.97 6.65
N SER A 357 18.93 18.62 5.41
CA SER A 357 19.88 18.09 4.43
C SER A 357 20.80 19.21 3.91
N PRO A 358 21.99 18.88 3.38
CA PRO A 358 22.95 19.90 2.90
C PRO A 358 22.38 20.83 1.82
N VAL A 359 21.39 20.38 1.06
CA VAL A 359 20.75 21.12 -0.02
C VAL A 359 20.12 22.43 0.45
N HIS A 360 19.41 22.39 1.61
CA HIS A 360 18.71 23.58 2.14
C HIS A 360 19.67 24.72 2.45
N LYS A 361 20.86 24.42 2.99
CA LYS A 361 21.86 25.43 3.39
C LYS A 361 22.84 25.79 2.27
N SER A 362 22.72 25.20 1.08
CA SER A 362 23.59 25.45 -0.06
C SER A 362 23.18 26.70 -0.83
N GLY A 363 23.90 27.79 -0.66
CA GLY A 363 23.69 29.01 -1.45
C GLY A 363 23.90 28.82 -2.95
N LYS A 364 24.73 27.83 -3.35
CA LYS A 364 24.87 27.43 -4.76
C LYS A 364 23.58 26.81 -5.28
N PHE A 365 23.01 25.88 -4.52
CA PHE A 365 21.75 25.25 -4.88
C PHE A 365 20.65 26.27 -5.15
N TRP A 366 20.47 27.23 -4.24
CA TRP A 366 19.41 28.24 -4.37
C TRP A 366 19.63 29.19 -5.55
N ARG A 367 20.87 29.60 -5.80
CA ARG A 367 21.18 30.43 -6.99
C ARG A 367 20.85 29.72 -8.31
N GLU A 368 21.11 28.41 -8.37
CA GLU A 368 20.93 27.64 -9.61
C GLU A 368 19.50 27.16 -9.79
N ASN A 369 18.74 26.90 -8.71
CA ASN A 369 17.50 26.17 -8.76
C ASN A 369 16.27 26.93 -8.24
N ALA A 370 16.38 28.11 -7.65
CA ALA A 370 15.23 28.84 -7.11
C ALA A 370 14.12 29.05 -8.16
N SER A 371 14.48 29.35 -9.42
CA SER A 371 13.52 29.51 -10.51
C SER A 371 12.77 28.23 -10.86
N ARG A 372 13.37 27.06 -10.61
CA ARG A 372 12.76 25.76 -10.89
C ARG A 372 11.61 25.41 -9.93
N LEU A 373 11.53 26.08 -8.77
CA LEU A 373 10.39 25.93 -7.87
C LEU A 373 9.08 26.48 -8.45
N ASN A 374 9.19 27.23 -9.57
CA ASN A 374 8.02 27.74 -10.31
C ASN A 374 7.44 26.70 -11.28
N GLU A 375 8.18 25.61 -11.55
CA GLU A 375 7.72 24.55 -12.45
C GLU A 375 6.41 23.94 -11.97
N LYS A 376 5.65 23.36 -12.89
CA LYS A 376 4.36 22.68 -12.61
C LYS A 376 3.39 23.53 -11.78
N ASN A 377 3.24 24.79 -12.18
CA ASN A 377 2.34 25.73 -11.50
C ASN A 377 2.63 25.87 -10.00
N TYR A 378 3.91 26.10 -9.67
CA TYR A 378 4.39 26.27 -8.28
C TYR A 378 4.17 25.06 -7.36
N GLU A 379 4.22 23.84 -7.92
CA GLU A 379 3.92 22.61 -7.16
C GLU A 379 4.69 22.54 -5.84
N LEU A 380 6.01 22.72 -5.87
CA LEU A 380 6.84 22.62 -4.66
C LEU A 380 6.56 23.74 -3.67
N LEU A 381 6.34 24.96 -4.14
CA LEU A 381 6.00 26.08 -3.28
C LEU A 381 4.65 25.90 -2.60
N ARG A 382 3.66 25.35 -3.32
CA ARG A 382 2.35 25.03 -2.74
C ARG A 382 2.46 23.98 -1.65
N ILE A 383 3.31 22.97 -1.84
CA ILE A 383 3.57 21.96 -0.82
C ILE A 383 4.23 22.57 0.40
N LEU A 384 5.26 23.42 0.23
CA LEU A 384 5.91 24.12 1.34
C LEU A 384 4.92 24.98 2.14
N VAL A 385 4.08 25.77 1.47
CA VAL A 385 3.05 26.57 2.12
C VAL A 385 2.02 25.70 2.84
N HIS A 386 1.63 24.59 2.25
CA HIS A 386 0.73 23.61 2.88
C HIS A 386 1.34 22.99 4.13
N LEU A 387 2.63 22.65 4.10
CA LEU A 387 3.35 22.13 5.27
C LEU A 387 3.42 23.16 6.41
N LEU A 388 3.62 24.44 6.09
CA LEU A 388 3.59 25.53 7.08
C LEU A 388 2.22 25.64 7.78
N GLU A 389 1.15 25.25 7.10
CA GLU A 389 -0.20 25.28 7.65
C GLU A 389 -0.56 24.02 8.44
N THR A 390 -0.16 22.85 7.99
CA THR A 390 -0.70 21.57 8.44
C THR A 390 0.26 20.75 9.29
N SER A 391 1.57 20.94 9.15
CA SER A 391 2.55 20.15 9.89
C SER A 391 2.53 20.51 11.38
N LYS A 392 2.69 19.47 12.20
CA LYS A 392 2.90 19.60 13.65
C LYS A 392 4.34 19.34 14.07
N ASP A 393 5.20 18.92 13.12
CA ASP A 393 6.60 18.67 13.37
C ASP A 393 7.40 19.97 13.34
N PRO A 394 8.04 20.38 14.46
CA PRO A 394 8.83 21.61 14.53
C PRO A 394 9.99 21.62 13.52
N LEU A 395 10.57 20.45 13.22
CA LEU A 395 11.65 20.33 12.24
C LEU A 395 11.15 20.67 10.83
N VAL A 396 10.02 20.10 10.42
CA VAL A 396 9.40 20.37 9.13
C VAL A 396 9.03 21.84 8.99
N LEU A 397 8.43 22.45 10.03
CA LEU A 397 8.06 23.86 10.05
C LEU A 397 9.29 24.78 9.95
N SER A 398 10.38 24.45 10.63
CA SER A 398 11.64 25.20 10.59
C SER A 398 12.26 25.16 9.21
N VAL A 399 12.38 23.97 8.60
CA VAL A 399 12.97 23.81 7.27
C VAL A 399 12.11 24.46 6.19
N ALA A 400 10.78 24.28 6.24
CA ALA A 400 9.87 24.92 5.28
C ALA A 400 9.92 26.45 5.35
N SER A 401 10.01 27.03 6.55
CA SER A 401 10.16 28.48 6.74
C SER A 401 11.48 28.98 6.15
N PHE A 402 12.56 28.26 6.39
CA PHE A 402 13.87 28.57 5.84
C PHE A 402 13.85 28.55 4.31
N ASP A 403 13.31 27.50 3.70
CA ASP A 403 13.23 27.33 2.25
C ASP A 403 12.43 28.43 1.56
N VAL A 404 11.27 28.78 2.14
CA VAL A 404 10.48 29.90 1.65
C VAL A 404 11.30 31.20 1.67
N GLY A 405 12.06 31.42 2.73
CA GLY A 405 12.96 32.57 2.85
C GLY A 405 14.08 32.55 1.81
N GLU A 406 14.72 31.42 1.58
CA GLU A 406 15.78 31.29 0.58
C GLU A 406 15.26 31.45 -0.86
N TYR A 407 14.08 30.88 -1.16
CA TYR A 407 13.43 31.11 -2.44
C TYR A 407 13.18 32.59 -2.71
N VAL A 408 12.62 33.32 -1.75
CA VAL A 408 12.38 34.78 -1.86
C VAL A 408 13.68 35.56 -2.05
N ARG A 409 14.74 35.12 -1.36
CA ARG A 409 16.07 35.76 -1.47
C ARG A 409 16.69 35.60 -2.87
N HIS A 410 16.50 34.44 -3.50
CA HIS A 410 17.20 34.08 -4.73
C HIS A 410 16.36 34.22 -6.00
N TYR A 411 15.05 34.50 -5.87
CA TYR A 411 14.16 34.70 -7.02
C TYR A 411 13.50 36.09 -6.97
N PRO A 412 13.74 36.95 -7.97
CA PRO A 412 13.33 38.37 -7.92
C PRO A 412 11.84 38.63 -7.67
N ARG A 413 10.97 37.73 -8.18
CA ARG A 413 9.51 37.76 -7.97
C ARG A 413 9.03 36.90 -6.81
N GLY A 414 9.95 36.26 -6.10
CA GLY A 414 9.64 35.26 -5.08
C GLY A 414 8.70 35.77 -3.99
N LYS A 415 8.93 37.00 -3.54
CA LYS A 415 8.05 37.65 -2.55
C LYS A 415 6.60 37.70 -3.01
N HIS A 416 6.34 38.19 -4.20
CA HIS A 416 4.99 38.30 -4.74
C HIS A 416 4.31 36.93 -4.91
N ILE A 417 5.04 35.95 -5.37
CA ILE A 417 4.54 34.58 -5.53
C ILE A 417 4.18 33.95 -4.19
N ILE A 418 5.05 34.06 -3.18
CA ILE A 418 4.78 33.56 -1.84
C ILE A 418 3.57 34.28 -1.20
N GLU A 419 3.43 35.59 -1.40
CA GLU A 419 2.25 36.35 -0.96
C GLU A 419 0.97 35.84 -1.66
N GLN A 420 0.98 35.62 -2.96
CA GLN A 420 -0.15 35.09 -3.71
C GLN A 420 -0.54 33.66 -3.25
N LEU A 421 0.42 32.83 -2.86
CA LEU A 421 0.18 31.49 -2.36
C LEU A 421 -0.25 31.47 -0.88
N GLY A 422 -0.31 32.62 -0.20
CA GLY A 422 -0.66 32.72 1.22
C GLY A 422 0.50 32.40 2.18
N GLY A 423 1.70 32.18 1.67
CA GLY A 423 2.86 31.73 2.45
C GLY A 423 3.33 32.77 3.46
N LYS A 424 3.25 34.07 3.15
CA LYS A 424 3.62 35.15 4.08
C LYS A 424 2.82 35.08 5.37
N GLN A 425 1.51 34.93 5.30
CA GLN A 425 0.64 34.85 6.49
C GLN A 425 0.99 33.61 7.33
N ARG A 426 1.29 32.48 6.70
CA ARG A 426 1.65 31.24 7.39
C ARG A 426 2.96 31.38 8.16
N VAL A 427 4.00 31.93 7.53
CA VAL A 427 5.28 32.21 8.21
C VAL A 427 5.09 33.21 9.37
N MET A 428 4.30 34.24 9.18
CA MET A 428 4.00 35.21 10.25
C MET A 428 3.31 34.57 11.46
N GLN A 429 2.39 33.63 11.25
CA GLN A 429 1.74 32.91 12.34
C GLN A 429 2.75 32.07 13.16
N LEU A 430 3.81 31.58 12.54
CA LEU A 430 4.84 30.78 13.20
C LEU A 430 5.78 31.63 14.11
N LEU A 431 5.74 32.94 14.04
CA LEU A 431 6.47 33.80 14.97
C LEU A 431 6.02 33.63 16.43
N SER A 432 4.82 33.10 16.66
CA SER A 432 4.26 32.80 17.98
C SER A 432 4.33 31.29 18.32
N HIS A 433 5.03 30.49 17.55
CA HIS A 433 5.10 29.04 17.77
C HIS A 433 5.85 28.70 19.07
N GLU A 434 5.49 27.60 19.72
CA GLU A 434 6.07 27.16 20.99
C GLU A 434 7.56 26.83 20.88
N ASP A 435 7.98 26.20 19.77
CA ASP A 435 9.38 25.81 19.51
C ASP A 435 10.23 27.05 19.13
N PRO A 436 11.38 27.28 19.80
CA PRO A 436 12.24 28.42 19.53
C PRO A 436 12.92 28.38 18.14
N ASN A 437 13.21 27.19 17.62
CA ASN A 437 13.83 27.06 16.30
C ASN A 437 12.83 27.44 15.20
N VAL A 438 11.56 27.04 15.36
CA VAL A 438 10.50 27.44 14.44
C VAL A 438 10.35 28.97 14.45
N ARG A 439 10.30 29.62 15.62
CA ARG A 439 10.23 31.07 15.71
C ARG A 439 11.42 31.75 15.03
N TYR A 440 12.61 31.21 15.25
CA TYR A 440 13.84 31.76 14.67
C TYR A 440 13.83 31.72 13.15
N GLU A 441 13.57 30.55 12.56
CA GLU A 441 13.52 30.40 11.10
C GLU A 441 12.37 31.18 10.47
N ALA A 442 11.23 31.25 11.14
CA ALA A 442 10.11 32.09 10.71
C ALA A 442 10.48 33.58 10.71
N LEU A 443 11.19 34.07 11.74
CA LEU A 443 11.66 35.45 11.80
C LEU A 443 12.60 35.78 10.65
N LEU A 444 13.57 34.90 10.36
CA LEU A 444 14.49 35.08 9.22
C LEU A 444 13.75 35.09 7.88
N ALA A 445 12.78 34.21 7.71
CA ALA A 445 11.95 34.20 6.50
C ALA A 445 11.11 35.49 6.35
N VAL A 446 10.50 35.95 7.43
CA VAL A 446 9.77 37.22 7.43
C VAL A 446 10.68 38.41 7.08
N GLN A 447 11.89 38.46 7.63
CA GLN A 447 12.87 39.49 7.26
C GLN A 447 13.15 39.48 5.75
N LYS A 448 13.35 38.32 5.16
CA LYS A 448 13.57 38.17 3.72
C LYS A 448 12.34 38.59 2.89
N LEU A 449 11.14 38.31 3.38
CA LEU A 449 9.88 38.73 2.76
C LEU A 449 9.62 40.27 2.87
N MET A 450 10.20 40.95 3.85
CA MET A 450 10.02 42.38 4.04
C MET A 450 10.99 43.24 3.24
N VAL A 451 12.12 42.69 2.82
CA VAL A 451 13.10 43.43 2.01
C VAL A 451 12.62 43.56 0.57
N HIS A 452 12.65 44.79 0.04
CA HIS A 452 12.08 45.09 -1.27
C HIS A 452 13.01 44.80 -2.47
N ASN A 453 14.32 44.78 -2.27
CA ASN A 453 15.27 44.64 -3.39
C ASN A 453 16.59 43.98 -2.96
N TRP A 454 16.58 42.64 -2.97
CA TRP A 454 17.76 41.84 -2.66
C TRP A 454 18.89 41.95 -3.69
N GLU A 455 18.59 42.19 -4.99
CA GLU A 455 19.62 42.39 -6.01
C GLU A 455 20.39 43.67 -5.79
N TYR A 456 19.69 44.72 -5.35
CA TYR A 456 20.33 46.00 -5.06
C TYR A 456 21.24 45.90 -3.83
N LEU A 457 20.78 45.23 -2.79
CA LEU A 457 21.58 44.98 -1.58
C LEU A 457 22.79 44.07 -1.88
N GLY A 458 22.62 43.02 -2.70
CA GLY A 458 23.69 42.10 -3.11
C GLY A 458 24.79 42.86 -3.88
N LYS A 459 24.42 43.69 -4.86
CA LYS A 459 25.34 44.54 -5.62
C LYS A 459 26.05 45.62 -4.79
N GLN A 460 25.40 46.10 -3.75
CA GLN A 460 26.05 47.03 -2.83
C GLN A 460 27.06 46.36 -1.91
N LEU A 461 26.74 45.19 -1.37
CA LEU A 461 27.65 44.37 -0.55
C LEU A 461 28.87 43.90 -1.36
N GLU A 462 28.70 43.52 -2.61
CA GLU A 462 29.81 43.17 -3.50
C GLU A 462 30.70 44.38 -3.80
N LYS A 463 30.11 45.58 -3.96
CA LYS A 463 30.89 46.85 -4.15
C LYS A 463 31.65 47.24 -2.89
N GLU A 464 31.09 47.04 -1.71
CA GLU A 464 31.78 47.28 -0.45
C GLU A 464 32.91 46.32 -0.18
N GLN A 465 32.76 45.04 -0.56
CA GLN A 465 33.80 44.03 -0.44
C GLN A 465 34.93 44.22 -1.46
N THR A 466 34.63 44.77 -2.63
CA THR A 466 35.63 45.09 -3.67
C THR A 466 36.25 46.47 -3.50
N GLY A 467 35.63 47.35 -2.69
CA GLY A 467 36.10 48.69 -2.43
C GLY A 467 37.17 48.82 -1.33
N THR A 468 37.50 47.76 -0.60
CA THR A 468 38.46 47.78 0.52
C THR A 468 39.89 47.35 0.17
N SER A 469 40.26 47.29 -1.13
CA SER A 469 41.65 47.03 -1.56
C SER A 469 42.20 48.19 -2.43
N GLY A 470 42.45 49.35 -1.79
CA GLY A 470 43.17 50.44 -2.41
C GLY A 470 43.76 51.37 -1.36
N ALA A 471 44.99 51.11 -0.99
CA ALA A 471 45.77 51.86 -0.03
C ALA A 471 46.29 53.25 -0.58
N PRO A 472 46.87 54.07 0.25
CA PRO A 472 46.77 55.53 0.14
C PRO A 472 47.99 56.15 -0.54
N GLY A 473 47.83 57.30 -1.18
CA GLY A 473 48.91 58.05 -1.72
C GLY A 473 48.61 59.52 -2.00
N ALA A 474 49.14 60.38 -1.15
CA ALA A 474 49.63 61.73 -1.39
C ALA A 474 48.66 62.88 -1.69
N LYS A 475 48.61 63.81 -0.76
CA LYS A 475 48.43 65.27 -0.96
C LYS A 475 49.56 65.86 -1.81
N PRO A 476 49.57 67.09 -2.41
CA PRO A 476 49.08 68.29 -1.80
C PRO A 476 48.50 69.38 -2.77
N GLY A 477 48.07 70.50 -2.25
CA GLY A 477 48.13 71.79 -2.91
C GLY A 477 46.89 72.66 -2.82
N ALA A 478 47.00 73.62 -1.95
CA ALA A 478 46.10 74.77 -1.76
C ALA A 478 45.93 75.63 -3.01
N GLN A 479 44.74 76.23 -3.15
CA GLN A 479 44.62 77.66 -3.40
C GLN A 479 43.16 78.10 -3.44
N VAL A 480 42.84 79.00 -2.52
CA VAL A 480 41.70 79.91 -2.61
C VAL A 480 42.09 81.08 -3.55
N PRO A 481 41.20 81.69 -4.32
CA PRO A 481 40.77 83.01 -3.96
C PRO A 481 39.26 83.29 -4.12
N ALA A 482 38.94 84.29 -3.40
CA ALA A 482 37.67 84.92 -3.20
C ALA A 482 37.18 85.81 -4.36
N LYS A 483 35.92 86.26 -4.23
CA LYS A 483 35.18 87.39 -4.84
C LYS A 483 34.59 87.09 -6.24
N ALA A 484 33.33 87.22 -6.43
CA ALA A 484 32.44 88.38 -6.18
C ALA A 484 31.00 87.86 -6.12
#